data_37dcdddae68bdb5c1912360c550cf762
#
_entry.id   37dcdddae68bdb5c1912360c550cf762
#
_cell.length_a   1.000
_cell.length_b   1.000
_cell.length_c   1.000
_cell.angle_alpha   90.00
_cell.angle_beta   90.00
_cell.angle_gamma   90.00
#
_symmetry.space_group_name_H-M   'P 1'
#
loop_
_entity.id
_entity.type
_entity.pdbx_description
1 polymer ?
#
loop_
_entity_poly.entity_id
_entity_poly.type
_entity_poly.pdbx_seq_one_letter_code
_entity_poly.pdbx_strand_id
1 'polypeptide(L)'
;QETALSALDRALRNLSDRNLGFRMTEQLSDTFSRIKSNYNESMTELNGAMLEIRGAVAQVLAEIDSISHATDDMAKRTEQQASALEQTAAAIEEITTISASAAQRTAEVQTVVRESAEEATRSGKVVEEAISAMGQIESSSHKMTQIIGAIDEIAFQTNLLALNAGVEAARAGEQGKGFAVVAQEVRELAQRSAAAAKEIKELIDQSAADVNRGVDLVNRTGKALVTIGERVNAISEHISWIAQSAREQSSGIDEINAAVRSIDQITQRNAALTEETNASTQNLAGISSGLSELLSRFNTSSSQQHAFGDSRERRRA
;
A
#
# COMPACT_ATOMS: atom_id res chain seq x y z
N GLN A 1 -19.36 8.91 97.52
CA GLN A 1 -18.01 8.68 96.97
C GLN A 1 -17.85 7.25 96.44
N GLU A 2 -18.27 6.23 97.11
CA GLU A 2 -18.20 4.82 96.67
C GLU A 2 -18.93 4.55 95.39
N THR A 3 -20.14 5.10 95.22
CA THR A 3 -20.88 4.94 93.93
C THR A 3 -20.19 5.57 92.75
N ALA A 4 -19.48 6.71 92.92
CA ALA A 4 -18.76 7.42 91.86
C ALA A 4 -17.47 6.58 91.45
N LEU A 5 -16.76 6.04 92.41
CA LEU A 5 -15.60 5.21 92.17
C LEU A 5 -15.97 3.90 91.47
N SER A 6 -17.09 3.25 91.90
CA SER A 6 -17.60 2.05 91.21
C SER A 6 -18.10 2.31 89.80
N ALA A 7 -18.72 3.44 89.51
CA ALA A 7 -19.14 3.88 88.19
C ALA A 7 -17.93 4.15 87.30
N LEU A 8 -16.86 4.77 87.80
CA LEU A 8 -15.63 5.05 87.10
C LEU A 8 -14.86 3.70 86.78
N ASP A 9 -14.75 2.83 87.79
CA ASP A 9 -14.12 1.49 87.55
C ASP A 9 -14.83 0.74 86.44
N ARG A 10 -16.16 0.67 86.43
CA ARG A 10 -16.97 0.06 85.41
C ARG A 10 -16.78 0.73 84.06
N ALA A 11 -16.68 2.04 83.99
CA ALA A 11 -16.40 2.79 82.74
C ALA A 11 -15.03 2.48 82.18
N LEU A 12 -14.00 2.40 83.03
CA LEU A 12 -12.61 2.07 82.59
C LEU A 12 -12.50 0.61 82.19
N ARG A 13 -13.23 -0.31 82.84
CA ARG A 13 -13.27 -1.72 82.41
C ARG A 13 -13.91 -1.85 81.02
N ASN A 14 -15.05 -1.19 80.75
CA ASN A 14 -15.68 -1.20 79.43
C ASN A 14 -14.73 -0.62 78.36
N LEU A 15 -13.98 0.42 78.66
CA LEU A 15 -12.96 0.98 77.74
C LEU A 15 -11.84 -0.07 77.52
N SER A 16 -11.33 -0.71 78.56
CA SER A 16 -10.33 -1.81 78.48
C SER A 16 -10.85 -2.98 77.64
N ASP A 17 -12.14 -3.28 77.73
CA ASP A 17 -12.83 -4.33 76.96
C ASP A 17 -13.22 -3.82 75.53
N ARG A 18 -12.74 -2.63 75.15
CA ARG A 18 -12.98 -2.02 73.82
C ARG A 18 -14.47 -1.71 73.55
N ASN A 19 -15.28 -1.58 74.58
CA ASN A 19 -16.69 -1.24 74.46
C ASN A 19 -16.88 0.28 74.45
N LEU A 20 -16.80 0.86 73.25
CA LEU A 20 -16.97 2.32 73.05
C LEU A 20 -18.46 2.77 73.12
N GLY A 21 -19.37 1.81 73.11
CA GLY A 21 -20.79 2.11 73.26
C GLY A 21 -21.26 2.37 74.71
N PHE A 22 -20.42 2.02 75.71
CA PHE A 22 -20.74 2.20 77.09
C PHE A 22 -20.79 3.74 77.45
N ARG A 23 -21.82 4.13 78.25
CA ARG A 23 -21.97 5.45 78.78
C ARG A 23 -22.25 5.37 80.28
N MET A 24 -21.64 6.30 81.04
CA MET A 24 -21.99 6.45 82.50
C MET A 24 -23.33 7.12 82.58
N THR A 25 -24.34 6.44 83.18
CA THR A 25 -25.72 6.94 83.34
C THR A 25 -26.05 7.30 84.77
N GLU A 26 -25.26 6.93 85.77
CA GLU A 26 -25.46 7.14 87.19
C GLU A 26 -25.59 8.62 87.54
N GLN A 27 -26.43 8.94 88.50
CA GLN A 27 -26.47 10.24 89.13
C GLN A 27 -25.30 10.37 90.09
N LEU A 28 -24.42 11.34 89.81
CA LEU A 28 -23.23 11.63 90.60
C LEU A 28 -23.32 13.04 91.20
N SER A 29 -22.61 13.27 92.32
CA SER A 29 -22.49 14.61 92.84
C SER A 29 -21.78 15.56 91.87
N ASP A 30 -21.99 16.88 92.03
CA ASP A 30 -21.49 17.92 91.13
C ASP A 30 -20.00 17.78 90.78
N THR A 31 -19.19 17.41 91.78
CA THR A 31 -17.73 17.16 91.58
C THR A 31 -17.42 16.03 90.59
N PHE A 32 -18.20 14.95 90.58
CA PHE A 32 -18.02 13.78 89.71
C PHE A 32 -18.87 13.87 88.45
N SER A 33 -19.86 14.75 88.42
CA SER A 33 -20.67 14.97 87.20
C SER A 33 -19.84 15.46 86.02
N ARG A 34 -18.83 16.28 86.25
CA ARG A 34 -17.91 16.74 85.24
C ARG A 34 -17.04 15.59 84.68
N ILE A 35 -16.59 14.67 85.51
CA ILE A 35 -15.83 13.47 85.08
C ILE A 35 -16.70 12.58 84.22
N LYS A 36 -17.96 12.37 84.61
CA LYS A 36 -18.94 11.60 83.76
C LYS A 36 -19.15 12.27 82.41
N SER A 37 -19.34 13.60 82.33
CA SER A 37 -19.51 14.32 81.07
C SER A 37 -18.28 14.13 80.17
N ASN A 38 -17.11 14.41 80.70
CA ASN A 38 -15.84 14.29 79.94
C ASN A 38 -15.61 12.86 79.45
N TYR A 39 -15.91 11.83 80.31
CA TYR A 39 -15.80 10.42 79.88
C TYR A 39 -16.78 10.12 78.73
N ASN A 40 -18.06 10.48 78.88
CA ASN A 40 -19.07 10.21 77.86
C ASN A 40 -18.81 10.96 76.58
N GLU A 41 -18.30 12.17 76.59
CA GLU A 41 -17.87 12.97 75.45
C GLU A 41 -16.67 12.27 74.71
N SER A 42 -15.65 11.93 75.49
CA SER A 42 -14.48 11.18 74.94
C SER A 42 -14.88 9.86 74.28
N MET A 43 -15.84 9.13 74.89
CA MET A 43 -16.37 7.89 74.32
C MET A 43 -17.16 8.13 73.03
N THR A 44 -17.88 9.29 72.95
CA THR A 44 -18.63 9.65 71.74
C THR A 44 -17.68 9.97 70.58
N GLU A 45 -16.65 10.79 70.87
CA GLU A 45 -15.60 11.13 69.89
C GLU A 45 -14.85 9.89 69.41
N LEU A 46 -14.39 9.00 70.34
CA LEU A 46 -13.71 7.76 69.98
C LEU A 46 -14.62 6.83 69.16
N ASN A 47 -15.88 6.68 69.54
CA ASN A 47 -16.84 5.87 68.79
C ASN A 47 -17.11 6.44 67.39
N GLY A 48 -17.23 7.76 67.27
CA GLY A 48 -17.37 8.47 65.99
C GLY A 48 -16.16 8.19 65.06
N ALA A 49 -14.95 8.44 65.59
CA ALA A 49 -13.72 8.20 64.85
C ALA A 49 -13.58 6.73 64.37
N MET A 50 -13.95 5.75 65.22
CA MET A 50 -13.89 4.32 64.83
C MET A 50 -14.92 3.98 63.75
N LEU A 51 -16.10 4.58 63.76
CA LEU A 51 -17.11 4.42 62.71
C LEU A 51 -16.66 5.01 61.39
N GLU A 52 -16.06 6.21 61.42
CA GLU A 52 -15.49 6.85 60.25
C GLU A 52 -14.37 6.01 59.59
N ILE A 53 -13.42 5.50 60.44
CA ILE A 53 -12.36 4.66 59.96
C ILE A 53 -12.92 3.34 59.36
N ARG A 54 -13.95 2.74 59.99
CA ARG A 54 -14.62 1.55 59.40
C ARG A 54 -15.24 1.86 58.06
N GLY A 55 -15.87 3.02 57.90
CA GLY A 55 -16.42 3.47 56.63
C GLY A 55 -15.34 3.65 55.55
N ALA A 56 -14.23 4.30 55.92
CA ALA A 56 -13.09 4.48 55.02
C ALA A 56 -12.47 3.13 54.58
N VAL A 57 -12.29 2.17 55.50
CA VAL A 57 -11.78 0.84 55.20
C VAL A 57 -12.70 0.08 54.25
N ALA A 58 -14.01 0.16 54.46
CA ALA A 58 -14.98 -0.46 53.56
C ALA A 58 -14.94 0.13 52.17
N GLN A 59 -14.73 1.45 52.04
CA GLN A 59 -14.56 2.10 50.77
C GLN A 59 -13.27 1.67 50.08
N VAL A 60 -12.16 1.59 50.81
CA VAL A 60 -10.86 1.10 50.25
C VAL A 60 -11.00 -0.34 49.74
N LEU A 61 -11.71 -1.21 50.45
CA LEU A 61 -11.95 -2.59 49.96
C LEU A 61 -12.77 -2.62 48.68
N ALA A 62 -13.77 -1.74 48.53
CA ALA A 62 -14.53 -1.65 47.27
C ALA A 62 -13.69 -1.09 46.11
N GLU A 63 -12.79 -0.14 46.36
CA GLU A 63 -11.84 0.35 45.34
C GLU A 63 -10.83 -0.74 44.92
N ILE A 64 -10.35 -1.55 45.88
CA ILE A 64 -9.45 -2.68 45.59
C ILE A 64 -10.13 -3.69 44.67
N ASP A 65 -11.39 -4.03 44.90
CA ASP A 65 -12.16 -4.92 44.01
C ASP A 65 -12.28 -4.34 42.59
N SER A 66 -12.58 -3.06 42.49
CA SER A 66 -12.64 -2.35 41.22
C SER A 66 -11.29 -2.35 40.47
N ILE A 67 -10.17 -2.13 41.19
CA ILE A 67 -8.82 -2.20 40.62
C ILE A 67 -8.50 -3.64 40.16
N SER A 68 -8.89 -4.64 40.92
CA SER A 68 -8.68 -6.06 40.55
C SER A 68 -9.38 -6.38 39.21
N HIS A 69 -10.63 -5.99 39.05
CA HIS A 69 -11.37 -6.18 37.81
C HIS A 69 -10.74 -5.43 36.64
N ALA A 70 -10.31 -4.18 36.86
CA ALA A 70 -9.64 -3.38 35.79
C ALA A 70 -8.30 -4.02 35.38
N THR A 71 -7.57 -4.61 36.34
CA THR A 71 -6.30 -5.30 36.09
C THR A 71 -6.51 -6.59 35.28
N ASP A 72 -7.55 -7.38 35.59
CA ASP A 72 -7.91 -8.55 34.80
C ASP A 72 -8.32 -8.20 33.37
N ASP A 73 -9.09 -7.11 33.18
CA ASP A 73 -9.42 -6.62 31.82
C ASP A 73 -8.16 -6.18 31.07
N MET A 74 -7.25 -5.48 31.75
CA MET A 74 -5.97 -5.08 31.15
C MET A 74 -5.12 -6.29 30.74
N ALA A 75 -5.07 -7.34 31.55
CA ALA A 75 -4.37 -8.58 31.21
C ALA A 75 -4.90 -9.17 29.88
N LYS A 76 -6.23 -9.36 29.78
CA LYS A 76 -6.88 -9.90 28.58
C LYS A 76 -6.63 -9.05 27.35
N ARG A 77 -6.71 -7.72 27.50
CA ARG A 77 -6.43 -6.78 26.37
C ARG A 77 -4.98 -6.84 25.96
N THR A 78 -4.05 -6.99 26.90
CA THR A 78 -2.62 -7.11 26.60
C THR A 78 -2.32 -8.41 25.84
N GLU A 79 -2.94 -9.54 26.22
CA GLU A 79 -2.84 -10.80 25.47
C GLU A 79 -3.41 -10.69 24.04
N GLN A 80 -4.57 -10.05 23.89
CA GLN A 80 -5.18 -9.81 22.58
C GLN A 80 -4.29 -8.91 21.71
N GLN A 81 -3.68 -7.89 22.32
CA GLN A 81 -2.77 -6.98 21.63
C GLN A 81 -1.50 -7.71 21.18
N ALA A 82 -0.93 -8.59 22.01
CA ALA A 82 0.21 -9.42 21.65
C ALA A 82 -0.09 -10.31 20.43
N SER A 83 -1.24 -10.99 20.43
CA SER A 83 -1.67 -11.82 19.31
C SER A 83 -1.87 -11.00 18.02
N ALA A 84 -2.48 -9.82 18.12
CA ALA A 84 -2.66 -8.92 16.98
C ALA A 84 -1.31 -8.40 16.43
N LEU A 85 -0.33 -8.17 17.31
CA LEU A 85 1.03 -7.79 16.93
C LEU A 85 1.75 -8.90 16.18
N GLU A 86 1.65 -10.15 16.63
CA GLU A 86 2.22 -11.30 15.91
C GLU A 86 1.67 -11.40 14.49
N GLN A 87 0.35 -11.28 14.32
CA GLN A 87 -0.29 -11.29 13.01
C GLN A 87 0.16 -10.10 12.14
N THR A 88 0.29 -8.91 12.75
CA THR A 88 0.74 -7.71 12.05
C THR A 88 2.20 -7.86 11.60
N ALA A 89 3.08 -8.40 12.45
CA ALA A 89 4.48 -8.65 12.12
C ALA A 89 4.61 -9.65 10.95
N ALA A 90 3.84 -10.74 10.97
CA ALA A 90 3.80 -11.71 9.87
C ALA A 90 3.33 -11.08 8.55
N ALA A 91 2.29 -10.25 8.58
CA ALA A 91 1.79 -9.54 7.40
C ALA A 91 2.84 -8.56 6.84
N ILE A 92 3.59 -7.85 7.71
CA ILE A 92 4.66 -6.94 7.29
C ILE A 92 5.81 -7.71 6.64
N GLU A 93 6.17 -8.89 7.15
CA GLU A 93 7.22 -9.74 6.56
C GLU A 93 6.80 -10.22 5.15
N GLU A 94 5.54 -10.59 4.97
CA GLU A 94 4.98 -10.94 3.67
C GLU A 94 5.01 -9.73 2.71
N ILE A 95 4.56 -8.54 3.14
CA ILE A 95 4.60 -7.31 2.33
C ILE A 95 6.03 -6.95 1.97
N THR A 96 6.99 -7.11 2.88
CA THR A 96 8.43 -6.87 2.63
C THR A 96 8.93 -7.77 1.48
N THR A 97 8.58 -9.05 1.53
CA THR A 97 8.95 -10.04 0.50
C THR A 97 8.32 -9.70 -0.86
N ILE A 98 7.04 -9.35 -0.87
CA ILE A 98 6.33 -8.94 -2.08
C ILE A 98 6.97 -7.68 -2.68
N SER A 99 7.28 -6.67 -1.85
CA SER A 99 7.89 -5.42 -2.29
C SER A 99 9.29 -5.61 -2.87
N ALA A 100 10.11 -6.46 -2.25
CA ALA A 100 11.43 -6.83 -2.77
C ALA A 100 11.31 -7.55 -4.13
N SER A 101 10.38 -8.49 -4.26
CA SER A 101 10.10 -9.17 -5.52
C SER A 101 9.60 -8.22 -6.61
N ALA A 102 8.74 -7.27 -6.26
CA ALA A 102 8.24 -6.24 -7.18
C ALA A 102 9.37 -5.33 -7.68
N ALA A 103 10.27 -4.91 -6.79
CA ALA A 103 11.46 -4.11 -7.17
C ALA A 103 12.38 -4.88 -8.12
N GLN A 104 12.65 -6.15 -7.86
CA GLN A 104 13.45 -7.01 -8.73
C GLN A 104 12.81 -7.17 -10.12
N ARG A 105 11.52 -7.53 -10.18
CA ARG A 105 10.79 -7.66 -11.45
C ARG A 105 10.77 -6.36 -12.24
N THR A 106 10.64 -5.23 -11.56
CA THR A 106 10.67 -3.91 -12.19
C THR A 106 12.03 -3.65 -12.85
N ALA A 107 13.15 -4.02 -12.21
CA ALA A 107 14.48 -3.92 -12.80
C ALA A 107 14.67 -4.84 -14.02
N GLU A 108 14.11 -6.06 -13.99
CA GLU A 108 14.11 -6.97 -15.12
C GLU A 108 13.32 -6.39 -16.33
N VAL A 109 12.10 -5.87 -16.07
CA VAL A 109 11.27 -5.22 -17.10
C VAL A 109 11.97 -4.00 -17.67
N GLN A 110 12.64 -3.19 -16.84
CA GLN A 110 13.42 -2.03 -17.30
C GLN A 110 14.51 -2.44 -18.33
N THR A 111 15.16 -3.58 -18.11
CA THR A 111 16.14 -4.12 -19.04
C THR A 111 15.49 -4.50 -20.37
N VAL A 112 14.38 -5.25 -20.33
CA VAL A 112 13.64 -5.66 -21.55
C VAL A 112 13.12 -4.46 -22.34
N VAL A 113 12.61 -3.43 -21.66
CA VAL A 113 12.13 -2.20 -22.31
C VAL A 113 13.27 -1.46 -23.00
N ARG A 114 14.44 -1.36 -22.36
CA ARG A 114 15.63 -0.76 -22.98
C ARG A 114 16.09 -1.53 -24.24
N GLU A 115 16.16 -2.84 -24.14
CA GLU A 115 16.50 -3.71 -25.28
C GLU A 115 15.51 -3.56 -26.45
N SER A 116 14.20 -3.46 -26.12
CA SER A 116 13.15 -3.22 -27.12
C SER A 116 13.27 -1.86 -27.80
N ALA A 117 13.67 -0.81 -27.07
CA ALA A 117 13.94 0.51 -27.63
C ALA A 117 15.13 0.49 -28.60
N GLU A 118 16.20 -0.19 -28.20
CA GLU A 118 17.40 -0.35 -29.05
C GLU A 118 17.06 -1.14 -30.33
N GLU A 119 16.25 -2.20 -30.24
CA GLU A 119 15.83 -3.02 -31.39
C GLU A 119 14.89 -2.23 -32.32
N ALA A 120 13.95 -1.45 -31.77
CA ALA A 120 13.11 -0.57 -32.59
C ALA A 120 13.94 0.45 -33.36
N THR A 121 14.97 1.02 -32.74
CA THR A 121 15.89 1.97 -33.37
C THR A 121 16.72 1.28 -34.47
N ARG A 122 17.21 0.07 -34.23
CA ARG A 122 17.95 -0.74 -35.22
C ARG A 122 17.08 -1.08 -36.42
N SER A 123 15.84 -1.54 -36.15
CA SER A 123 14.86 -1.83 -37.19
C SER A 123 14.52 -0.62 -38.04
N GLY A 124 14.42 0.56 -37.42
CA GLY A 124 14.24 1.82 -38.13
C GLY A 124 15.34 2.12 -39.13
N LYS A 125 16.62 1.89 -38.79
CA LYS A 125 17.76 2.03 -39.71
C LYS A 125 17.69 1.08 -40.88
N VAL A 126 17.31 -0.20 -40.63
CA VAL A 126 17.14 -1.18 -41.73
C VAL A 126 16.04 -0.73 -42.70
N VAL A 127 14.96 -0.15 -42.19
CA VAL A 127 13.89 0.42 -43.02
C VAL A 127 14.39 1.61 -43.86
N GLU A 128 15.20 2.49 -43.29
CA GLU A 128 15.82 3.61 -44.04
C GLU A 128 16.74 3.11 -45.17
N GLU A 129 17.55 2.08 -44.90
CA GLU A 129 18.38 1.44 -45.91
C GLU A 129 17.52 0.81 -47.02
N ALA A 130 16.41 0.14 -46.67
CA ALA A 130 15.48 -0.45 -47.64
C ALA A 130 14.82 0.64 -48.52
N ILE A 131 14.42 1.77 -47.96
CA ILE A 131 13.89 2.91 -48.74
C ILE A 131 14.93 3.43 -49.71
N SER A 132 16.16 3.58 -49.27
CA SER A 132 17.26 4.03 -50.13
C SER A 132 17.51 3.05 -51.29
N ALA A 133 17.51 1.75 -51.01
CA ALA A 133 17.67 0.70 -52.02
C ALA A 133 16.52 0.70 -53.07
N MET A 134 15.27 0.85 -52.58
CA MET A 134 14.11 0.96 -53.46
C MET A 134 14.16 2.20 -54.34
N GLY A 135 14.61 3.35 -53.83
CA GLY A 135 14.82 4.57 -54.61
C GLY A 135 15.89 4.37 -55.72
N GLN A 136 16.95 3.58 -55.47
CA GLN A 136 17.92 3.23 -56.50
C GLN A 136 17.33 2.34 -57.61
N ILE A 137 16.44 1.38 -57.20
CA ILE A 137 15.76 0.50 -58.18
C ILE A 137 14.80 1.33 -59.03
N GLU A 138 14.05 2.27 -58.44
CA GLU A 138 13.17 3.20 -59.18
C GLU A 138 13.94 4.03 -60.19
N SER A 139 15.09 4.64 -59.78
CA SER A 139 15.98 5.38 -60.67
C SER A 139 16.50 4.51 -61.83
N SER A 140 16.87 3.27 -61.53
CA SER A 140 17.35 2.30 -62.52
C SER A 140 16.27 1.92 -63.53
N SER A 141 15.04 1.68 -63.05
CA SER A 141 13.86 1.36 -63.89
C SER A 141 13.56 2.55 -64.84
N HIS A 142 13.66 3.79 -64.35
CA HIS A 142 13.45 4.96 -65.18
C HIS A 142 14.52 5.08 -66.30
N LYS A 143 15.80 4.80 -66.00
CA LYS A 143 16.86 4.73 -67.00
C LYS A 143 16.62 3.64 -68.03
N MET A 144 16.14 2.47 -67.61
CA MET A 144 15.78 1.36 -68.51
C MET A 144 14.66 1.80 -69.49
N THR A 145 13.62 2.47 -68.99
CA THR A 145 12.53 3.02 -69.81
C THR A 145 13.08 3.95 -70.92
N GLN A 146 14.05 4.83 -70.57
CA GLN A 146 14.71 5.70 -71.56
C GLN A 146 15.49 4.95 -72.60
N ILE A 147 16.25 3.89 -72.18
CA ILE A 147 17.03 3.06 -73.13
C ILE A 147 16.09 2.30 -74.08
N ILE A 148 15.02 1.71 -73.58
CA ILE A 148 14.05 0.99 -74.41
C ILE A 148 13.34 1.97 -75.38
N GLY A 149 13.03 3.18 -74.94
CA GLY A 149 12.51 4.24 -75.81
C GLY A 149 13.46 4.55 -76.97
N ALA A 150 14.77 4.67 -76.71
CA ALA A 150 15.80 4.82 -77.78
C ALA A 150 15.91 3.61 -78.75
N ILE A 151 15.76 2.38 -78.19
CA ILE A 151 15.77 1.15 -79.04
C ILE A 151 14.53 1.13 -79.95
N ASP A 152 13.36 1.47 -79.46
CA ASP A 152 12.14 1.57 -80.28
C ASP A 152 12.29 2.61 -81.41
N GLU A 153 12.88 3.79 -81.08
CA GLU A 153 13.19 4.81 -82.08
C GLU A 153 14.20 4.32 -83.16
N ILE A 154 15.24 3.62 -82.73
CA ILE A 154 16.23 3.00 -83.66
C ILE A 154 15.54 1.98 -84.56
N ALA A 155 14.68 1.11 -84.01
CA ALA A 155 13.91 0.14 -84.76
C ALA A 155 12.99 0.84 -85.79
N PHE A 156 12.32 1.91 -85.40
CA PHE A 156 11.53 2.70 -86.34
C PHE A 156 12.33 3.33 -87.45
N GLN A 157 13.50 3.95 -87.15
CA GLN A 157 14.42 4.49 -88.14
C GLN A 157 14.93 3.45 -89.08
N THR A 158 15.30 2.25 -88.54
CA THR A 158 15.76 1.11 -89.34
C THR A 158 14.67 0.59 -90.25
N ASN A 159 13.42 0.53 -89.80
CA ASN A 159 12.28 0.16 -90.66
C ASN A 159 12.07 1.14 -91.80
N LEU A 160 12.23 2.44 -91.57
CA LEU A 160 12.14 3.52 -92.61
C LEU A 160 13.32 3.40 -93.57
N LEU A 161 14.53 3.16 -93.09
CA LEU A 161 15.71 2.94 -93.99
C LEU A 161 15.56 1.70 -94.86
N ALA A 162 15.08 0.64 -94.27
CA ALA A 162 14.78 -0.62 -95.03
C ALA A 162 13.70 -0.42 -96.09
N LEU A 163 12.62 0.33 -95.73
CA LEU A 163 11.57 0.67 -96.70
C LEU A 163 12.16 1.49 -97.89
N ASN A 164 12.99 2.52 -97.66
CA ASN A 164 13.60 3.38 -98.64
C ASN A 164 14.57 2.52 -99.58
N ALA A 165 15.36 1.65 -98.93
CA ALA A 165 16.24 0.71 -99.70
C ALA A 165 15.44 -0.28 -100.53
N GLY A 166 14.31 -0.76 -100.05
CA GLY A 166 13.39 -1.60 -100.82
C GLY A 166 12.80 -0.94 -102.05
N VAL A 167 12.40 0.34 -101.88
CA VAL A 167 11.87 1.18 -102.96
C VAL A 167 12.98 1.42 -104.03
N GLU A 168 14.23 1.73 -103.66
CA GLU A 168 15.31 1.98 -104.59
C GLU A 168 15.77 0.67 -105.28
N ALA A 169 15.76 -0.43 -104.55
CA ALA A 169 15.97 -1.75 -105.13
C ALA A 169 14.91 -2.15 -106.19
N ALA A 170 13.65 -1.86 -105.98
CA ALA A 170 12.59 -2.01 -106.94
C ALA A 170 12.81 -1.09 -108.20
N ARG A 171 13.32 0.07 -107.99
CA ARG A 171 13.64 1.03 -109.04
C ARG A 171 14.78 0.61 -109.91
N ALA A 172 15.74 -0.19 -109.38
CA ALA A 172 16.89 -0.77 -110.15
C ALA A 172 16.53 -1.98 -110.98
N GLY A 173 15.29 -2.43 -110.93
CA GLY A 173 14.77 -3.56 -111.75
C GLY A 173 15.48 -4.87 -111.44
N GLU A 174 15.83 -5.65 -112.48
CA GLU A 174 16.48 -6.98 -112.37
C GLU A 174 17.83 -6.95 -111.57
N GLN A 175 18.58 -5.89 -111.66
CA GLN A 175 19.84 -5.74 -110.90
C GLN A 175 19.61 -5.47 -109.36
N GLY A 176 18.45 -5.06 -109.00
CA GLY A 176 18.13 -4.78 -107.60
C GLY A 176 17.46 -5.93 -106.81
N LYS A 177 17.15 -7.08 -107.41
CA LYS A 177 16.40 -8.18 -106.79
C LYS A 177 17.03 -8.68 -105.47
N GLY A 178 18.37 -8.86 -105.46
CA GLY A 178 19.06 -9.28 -104.25
C GLY A 178 18.99 -8.30 -103.09
N PHE A 179 19.08 -6.98 -103.41
CA PHE A 179 18.94 -5.93 -102.44
C PHE A 179 17.49 -5.78 -101.89
N ALA A 180 16.49 -6.07 -102.75
CA ALA A 180 15.09 -6.02 -102.29
C ALA A 180 14.81 -7.09 -101.22
N VAL A 181 15.40 -8.33 -101.38
CA VAL A 181 15.21 -9.38 -100.36
C VAL A 181 15.90 -8.97 -99.03
N VAL A 182 17.10 -8.44 -99.08
CA VAL A 182 17.79 -7.96 -97.88
C VAL A 182 17.02 -6.79 -97.20
N ALA A 183 16.51 -5.87 -97.96
CA ALA A 183 15.69 -4.74 -97.45
C ALA A 183 14.45 -5.26 -96.76
N GLN A 184 13.77 -6.25 -97.34
CA GLN A 184 12.61 -6.88 -96.70
C GLN A 184 12.96 -7.61 -95.41
N GLU A 185 14.05 -8.32 -95.35
CA GLU A 185 14.55 -9.02 -94.16
C GLU A 185 14.89 -8.02 -93.01
N VAL A 186 15.63 -6.95 -93.37
CA VAL A 186 15.95 -5.83 -92.40
C VAL A 186 14.70 -5.19 -91.91
N ARG A 187 13.66 -5.00 -92.76
CA ARG A 187 12.38 -4.39 -92.35
C ARG A 187 11.63 -5.30 -91.36
N GLU A 188 11.60 -6.64 -91.65
CA GLU A 188 10.96 -7.58 -90.72
C GLU A 188 11.70 -7.66 -89.38
N LEU A 189 13.06 -7.63 -89.40
CA LEU A 189 13.86 -7.59 -88.18
C LEU A 189 13.59 -6.27 -87.38
N ALA A 190 13.48 -5.14 -88.04
CA ALA A 190 13.16 -3.89 -87.39
C ALA A 190 11.77 -3.88 -86.74
N GLN A 191 10.74 -4.43 -87.41
CA GLN A 191 9.41 -4.60 -86.84
C GLN A 191 9.37 -5.52 -85.65
N ARG A 192 10.13 -6.64 -85.70
CA ARG A 192 10.27 -7.56 -84.56
C ARG A 192 11.00 -6.89 -83.38
N SER A 193 12.03 -6.06 -83.65
CA SER A 193 12.73 -5.32 -82.63
C SER A 193 11.83 -4.26 -81.94
N ALA A 194 11.00 -3.54 -82.70
CA ALA A 194 10.02 -2.58 -82.16
C ALA A 194 8.97 -3.30 -81.30
N ALA A 195 8.49 -4.48 -81.73
CA ALA A 195 7.52 -5.28 -80.94
C ALA A 195 8.16 -5.71 -79.58
N ALA A 196 9.38 -6.27 -79.64
CA ALA A 196 10.10 -6.65 -78.43
C ALA A 196 10.39 -5.44 -77.47
N ALA A 197 10.79 -4.29 -78.07
CA ALA A 197 10.97 -3.09 -77.25
C ALA A 197 9.70 -2.67 -76.54
N LYS A 198 8.58 -2.76 -77.17
CA LYS A 198 7.27 -2.44 -76.57
C LYS A 198 6.92 -3.41 -75.41
N GLU A 199 7.09 -4.70 -75.59
CA GLU A 199 6.88 -5.72 -74.60
C GLU A 199 7.78 -5.47 -73.33
N ILE A 200 9.09 -5.19 -73.60
CA ILE A 200 10.03 -4.89 -72.51
C ILE A 200 9.63 -3.58 -71.78
N LYS A 201 9.14 -2.56 -72.48
CA LYS A 201 8.65 -1.33 -71.88
C LYS A 201 7.46 -1.59 -70.94
N GLU A 202 6.50 -2.42 -71.36
CA GLU A 202 5.36 -2.79 -70.53
C GLU A 202 5.79 -3.51 -69.26
N LEU A 203 6.80 -4.40 -69.32
CA LEU A 203 7.37 -5.10 -68.16
C LEU A 203 8.10 -4.15 -67.21
N ILE A 204 8.82 -3.14 -67.76
CA ILE A 204 9.50 -2.15 -66.95
C ILE A 204 8.50 -1.22 -66.25
N ASP A 205 7.46 -0.78 -66.96
CA ASP A 205 6.40 0.08 -66.38
C ASP A 205 5.65 -0.69 -65.26
N GLN A 206 5.37 -1.97 -65.45
CA GLN A 206 4.82 -2.84 -64.40
C GLN A 206 5.77 -2.94 -63.19
N SER A 207 7.07 -3.20 -63.42
CA SER A 207 8.08 -3.29 -62.40
C SER A 207 8.21 -1.97 -61.60
N ALA A 208 8.16 -0.81 -62.29
CA ALA A 208 8.20 0.50 -61.66
C ALA A 208 6.98 0.72 -60.75
N ALA A 209 5.77 0.28 -61.19
CA ALA A 209 4.58 0.34 -60.35
C ALA A 209 4.67 -0.54 -59.10
N ASP A 210 5.26 -1.74 -59.21
CA ASP A 210 5.47 -2.65 -58.08
C ASP A 210 6.50 -2.10 -57.10
N VAL A 211 7.58 -1.49 -57.57
CA VAL A 211 8.59 -0.78 -56.76
C VAL A 211 7.97 0.37 -56.00
N ASN A 212 7.18 1.23 -56.65
CA ASN A 212 6.49 2.33 -56.00
C ASN A 212 5.56 1.88 -54.87
N ARG A 213 4.84 0.76 -55.09
CA ARG A 213 4.02 0.12 -54.07
C ARG A 213 4.87 -0.39 -52.91
N GLY A 214 6.03 -0.98 -53.19
CA GLY A 214 7.01 -1.40 -52.23
C GLY A 214 7.54 -0.25 -51.37
N VAL A 215 7.87 0.88 -51.97
CA VAL A 215 8.28 2.11 -51.28
C VAL A 215 7.20 2.61 -50.30
N ASP A 216 5.93 2.63 -50.75
CA ASP A 216 4.82 3.02 -49.83
C ASP A 216 4.71 2.09 -48.63
N LEU A 217 4.76 0.78 -48.83
CA LEU A 217 4.70 -0.21 -47.76
C LEU A 217 5.86 -0.06 -46.77
N VAL A 218 7.07 0.12 -47.25
CA VAL A 218 8.27 0.30 -46.43
C VAL A 218 8.20 1.62 -45.63
N ASN A 219 7.70 2.70 -46.23
CA ASN A 219 7.48 3.98 -45.55
C ASN A 219 6.45 3.85 -44.45
N ARG A 220 5.36 3.12 -44.66
CA ARG A 220 4.34 2.86 -43.63
C ARG A 220 4.92 2.02 -42.50
N THR A 221 5.76 1.04 -42.79
CA THR A 221 6.48 0.25 -41.79
C THR A 221 7.41 1.14 -40.96
N GLY A 222 8.15 2.03 -41.58
CA GLY A 222 8.99 3.01 -40.87
C GLY A 222 8.23 3.89 -39.91
N LYS A 223 7.10 4.43 -40.33
CA LYS A 223 6.20 5.22 -39.43
C LYS A 223 5.69 4.40 -38.26
N ALA A 224 5.31 3.14 -38.48
CA ALA A 224 4.87 2.25 -37.42
C ALA A 224 5.99 1.97 -36.39
N LEU A 225 7.24 1.79 -36.86
CA LEU A 225 8.39 1.63 -35.95
C LEU A 225 8.68 2.86 -35.10
N VAL A 226 8.57 4.05 -35.67
CA VAL A 226 8.70 5.31 -34.89
C VAL A 226 7.64 5.36 -33.78
N THR A 227 6.38 5.05 -34.11
CA THR A 227 5.30 4.99 -33.11
C THR A 227 5.55 3.95 -32.01
N ILE A 228 6.11 2.79 -32.38
CA ILE A 228 6.52 1.76 -31.42
C ILE A 228 7.60 2.31 -30.49
N GLY A 229 8.63 2.99 -31.04
CA GLY A 229 9.70 3.60 -30.27
C GLY A 229 9.18 4.61 -29.27
N GLU A 230 8.25 5.50 -29.66
CA GLU A 230 7.61 6.47 -28.78
C GLU A 230 6.84 5.77 -27.63
N ARG A 231 6.10 4.71 -27.93
CA ARG A 231 5.37 3.93 -26.90
C ARG A 231 6.31 3.21 -25.95
N VAL A 232 7.41 2.65 -26.44
CA VAL A 232 8.43 2.00 -25.60
C VAL A 232 9.09 3.01 -24.66
N ASN A 233 9.36 4.24 -25.11
CA ASN A 233 9.87 5.31 -24.25
C ASN A 233 8.86 5.68 -23.16
N ALA A 234 7.58 5.83 -23.49
CA ALA A 234 6.54 6.07 -22.48
C ALA A 234 6.45 4.94 -21.44
N ILE A 235 6.57 3.67 -21.86
CA ILE A 235 6.63 2.52 -20.95
C ILE A 235 7.88 2.64 -20.05
N SER A 236 9.03 3.06 -20.56
CA SER A 236 10.25 3.26 -19.77
C SER A 236 10.06 4.28 -18.66
N GLU A 237 9.36 5.37 -18.93
CA GLU A 237 9.01 6.36 -17.92
C GLU A 237 8.10 5.74 -16.82
N HIS A 238 7.05 5.02 -17.20
CA HIS A 238 6.17 4.36 -16.24
C HIS A 238 6.91 3.35 -15.37
N ILE A 239 7.82 2.57 -15.93
CA ILE A 239 8.66 1.62 -15.19
C ILE A 239 9.58 2.35 -14.20
N SER A 240 10.13 3.50 -14.58
CA SER A 240 10.93 4.33 -13.69
C SER A 240 10.12 4.83 -12.48
N TRP A 241 8.88 5.25 -12.70
CA TRP A 241 7.95 5.62 -11.64
C TRP A 241 7.64 4.46 -10.69
N ILE A 242 7.40 3.25 -11.24
CA ILE A 242 7.16 2.04 -10.44
C ILE A 242 8.39 1.70 -9.59
N ALA A 243 9.60 1.79 -10.17
CA ALA A 243 10.84 1.55 -9.44
C ALA A 243 11.05 2.55 -8.29
N GLN A 244 10.67 3.81 -8.48
CA GLN A 244 10.70 4.82 -7.43
C GLN A 244 9.69 4.50 -6.34
N SER A 245 8.44 4.19 -6.70
CA SER A 245 7.39 3.83 -5.74
C SER A 245 7.74 2.60 -4.92
N ALA A 246 8.38 1.60 -5.52
CA ALA A 246 8.84 0.41 -4.81
C ALA A 246 9.92 0.72 -3.75
N ARG A 247 10.82 1.68 -4.02
CA ARG A 247 11.80 2.16 -3.04
C ARG A 247 11.15 2.92 -1.88
N GLU A 248 10.19 3.78 -2.19
CA GLU A 248 9.43 4.52 -1.18
C GLU A 248 8.61 3.59 -0.29
N GLN A 249 7.98 2.56 -0.89
CA GLN A 249 7.30 1.50 -0.14
C GLN A 249 8.25 0.75 0.80
N SER A 250 9.45 0.39 0.34
CA SER A 250 10.45 -0.29 1.19
C SER A 250 10.82 0.57 2.41
N SER A 251 11.04 1.88 2.21
CA SER A 251 11.32 2.80 3.30
C SER A 251 10.14 2.92 4.28
N GLY A 252 8.91 3.00 3.77
CA GLY A 252 7.72 3.03 4.61
C GLY A 252 7.52 1.74 5.43
N ILE A 253 7.84 0.58 4.83
CA ILE A 253 7.80 -0.70 5.54
C ILE A 253 8.83 -0.74 6.69
N ASP A 254 10.04 -0.19 6.50
CA ASP A 254 11.04 -0.11 7.56
C ASP A 254 10.56 0.76 8.73
N GLU A 255 9.89 1.88 8.45
CA GLU A 255 9.26 2.73 9.48
C GLU A 255 8.15 1.99 10.23
N ILE A 256 7.28 1.26 9.51
CA ILE A 256 6.22 0.44 10.14
C ILE A 256 6.85 -0.64 11.02
N ASN A 257 7.90 -1.32 10.58
CA ASN A 257 8.63 -2.30 11.37
C ASN A 257 9.20 -1.71 12.67
N ALA A 258 9.72 -0.49 12.62
CA ALA A 258 10.20 0.21 13.80
C ALA A 258 9.05 0.52 14.78
N ALA A 259 7.90 0.97 14.26
CA ALA A 259 6.70 1.23 15.06
C ALA A 259 6.16 -0.05 15.72
N VAL A 260 6.08 -1.16 14.99
CA VAL A 260 5.62 -2.45 15.52
C VAL A 260 6.52 -2.94 16.65
N ARG A 261 7.85 -2.84 16.51
CA ARG A 261 8.78 -3.16 17.59
C ARG A 261 8.56 -2.28 18.83
N SER A 262 8.26 -0.99 18.65
CA SER A 262 7.94 -0.09 19.75
C SER A 262 6.65 -0.48 20.47
N ILE A 263 5.60 -0.87 19.72
CA ILE A 263 4.34 -1.33 20.30
C ILE A 263 4.54 -2.66 21.05
N ASP A 264 5.37 -3.57 20.52
CA ASP A 264 5.72 -4.81 21.20
C ASP A 264 6.35 -4.55 22.58
N GLN A 265 7.33 -3.63 22.65
CA GLN A 265 7.93 -3.24 23.92
C GLN A 265 6.92 -2.65 24.92
N ILE A 266 5.96 -1.83 24.41
CA ILE A 266 4.88 -1.29 25.24
C ILE A 266 3.97 -2.42 25.74
N THR A 267 3.65 -3.39 24.88
CA THR A 267 2.80 -4.54 25.23
C THR A 267 3.46 -5.39 26.32
N GLN A 268 4.74 -5.70 26.19
CA GLN A 268 5.50 -6.41 27.22
C GLN A 268 5.56 -5.63 28.54
N ARG A 269 5.74 -4.30 28.47
CA ARG A 269 5.71 -3.46 29.66
C ARG A 269 4.34 -3.43 30.31
N ASN A 270 3.27 -3.40 29.54
CA ASN A 270 1.89 -3.46 30.05
C ASN A 270 1.64 -4.79 30.78
N ALA A 271 2.13 -5.93 30.25
CA ALA A 271 2.05 -7.22 30.93
C ALA A 271 2.75 -7.17 32.30
N ALA A 272 3.97 -6.69 32.36
CA ALA A 272 4.72 -6.55 33.61
C ALA A 272 4.03 -5.60 34.61
N LEU A 273 3.50 -4.46 34.15
CA LEU A 273 2.76 -3.52 34.98
C LEU A 273 1.45 -4.15 35.51
N THR A 274 0.78 -4.97 34.73
CA THR A 274 -0.42 -5.70 35.14
C THR A 274 -0.12 -6.66 36.28
N GLU A 275 0.97 -7.43 36.18
CA GLU A 275 1.43 -8.35 37.24
C GLU A 275 1.78 -7.58 38.52
N GLU A 276 2.54 -6.47 38.41
CA GLU A 276 2.92 -5.62 39.55
C GLU A 276 1.69 -4.98 40.23
N THR A 277 0.73 -4.51 39.42
CA THR A 277 -0.53 -3.92 39.93
C THR A 277 -1.35 -5.00 40.65
N ASN A 278 -1.45 -6.21 40.12
CA ASN A 278 -2.16 -7.31 40.77
C ASN A 278 -1.54 -7.66 42.13
N ALA A 279 -0.21 -7.80 42.19
CA ALA A 279 0.51 -8.05 43.44
C ALA A 279 0.30 -6.96 44.49
N SER A 280 0.33 -5.67 44.05
CA SER A 280 0.07 -4.53 44.92
C SER A 280 -1.34 -4.48 45.44
N THR A 281 -2.32 -4.80 44.58
CA THR A 281 -3.75 -4.87 44.91
C THR A 281 -4.03 -5.96 45.93
N GLN A 282 -3.44 -7.14 45.78
CA GLN A 282 -3.53 -8.22 46.75
C GLN A 282 -2.93 -7.85 48.11
N ASN A 283 -1.80 -7.18 48.12
CA ASN A 283 -1.18 -6.69 49.37
C ASN A 283 -2.07 -5.67 50.06
N LEU A 284 -2.62 -4.70 49.33
CA LEU A 284 -3.58 -3.71 49.84
C LEU A 284 -4.84 -4.38 50.41
N ALA A 285 -5.37 -5.41 49.74
CA ALA A 285 -6.50 -6.21 50.25
C ALA A 285 -6.19 -6.85 51.60
N GLY A 286 -4.99 -7.45 51.72
CA GLY A 286 -4.52 -8.05 52.96
C GLY A 286 -4.44 -7.04 54.12
N ILE A 287 -3.82 -5.87 53.86
CA ILE A 287 -3.69 -4.80 54.87
C ILE A 287 -5.07 -4.27 55.27
N SER A 288 -5.95 -4.01 54.31
CA SER A 288 -7.29 -3.46 54.55
C SER A 288 -8.18 -4.46 55.32
N SER A 289 -8.08 -5.75 54.98
CA SER A 289 -8.76 -6.81 55.71
C SER A 289 -8.26 -6.93 57.15
N GLY A 290 -6.95 -6.90 57.38
CA GLY A 290 -6.36 -6.87 58.70
C GLY A 290 -6.80 -5.68 59.53
N LEU A 291 -6.89 -4.48 58.91
CA LEU A 291 -7.40 -3.29 59.57
C LEU A 291 -8.91 -3.42 59.92
N SER A 292 -9.69 -3.99 59.02
CA SER A 292 -11.11 -4.27 59.27
C SER A 292 -11.29 -5.24 60.45
N GLU A 293 -10.45 -6.27 60.56
CA GLU A 293 -10.43 -7.21 61.67
C GLU A 293 -10.07 -6.51 62.99
N LEU A 294 -9.05 -5.64 63.02
CA LEU A 294 -8.66 -4.88 64.19
C LEU A 294 -9.82 -3.94 64.67
N LEU A 295 -10.48 -3.28 63.72
CA LEU A 295 -11.63 -2.44 64.02
C LEU A 295 -12.84 -3.21 64.51
N SER A 296 -13.02 -4.44 64.06
CA SER A 296 -14.12 -5.33 64.53
C SER A 296 -14.04 -5.67 66.00
N ARG A 297 -12.84 -5.59 66.60
CA ARG A 297 -12.61 -5.85 68.02
C ARG A 297 -13.15 -4.74 68.92
N PHE A 298 -13.44 -3.59 68.34
CA PHE A 298 -14.07 -2.48 69.06
C PHE A 298 -15.60 -2.57 68.96
N ASN A 299 -16.28 -2.64 70.10
CA ASN A 299 -17.73 -2.61 70.13
C ASN A 299 -18.19 -1.13 69.98
N THR A 300 -18.64 -0.76 68.79
CA THR A 300 -19.13 0.56 68.44
C THR A 300 -20.67 0.50 68.42
N SER A 301 -21.34 1.40 69.19
CA SER A 301 -22.78 1.57 69.07
C SER A 301 -23.11 2.51 67.93
N SER A 302 -23.87 2.04 66.94
CA SER A 302 -24.45 2.96 65.93
C SER A 302 -25.64 3.72 66.54
N SER A 303 -25.42 4.92 66.97
CA SER A 303 -26.48 5.81 67.49
C SER A 303 -27.39 6.39 66.37
N GLN A 304 -27.60 5.71 65.26
CA GLN A 304 -28.42 6.22 64.16
C GLN A 304 -29.34 5.17 63.55
N GLN A 305 -30.36 4.77 64.33
CA GLN A 305 -31.54 4.16 63.68
C GLN A 305 -32.88 4.76 64.10
N HIS A 306 -32.92 5.89 64.81
CA HIS A 306 -34.20 6.46 65.28
C HIS A 306 -34.49 7.92 64.88
N ALA A 307 -33.80 8.51 63.89
CA ALA A 307 -34.09 9.88 63.46
C ALA A 307 -34.77 10.02 62.10
N PHE A 308 -35.03 8.93 61.36
CA PHE A 308 -35.67 9.01 60.03
C PHE A 308 -37.05 8.28 59.93
N GLY A 309 -37.58 7.76 61.03
CA GLY A 309 -38.90 7.07 61.06
C GLY A 309 -40.13 8.02 61.28
N ASP A 310 -39.92 9.20 61.87
CA ASP A 310 -41.04 10.01 62.32
C ASP A 310 -41.42 11.22 61.44
N SER A 311 -40.78 11.41 60.27
CA SER A 311 -41.11 12.49 59.33
C SER A 311 -41.98 12.09 58.14
N ARG A 312 -42.38 10.79 58.02
CA ARG A 312 -43.27 10.33 56.93
C ARG A 312 -44.74 10.16 57.33
N GLU A 313 -45.08 10.15 58.66
CA GLU A 313 -46.45 10.05 59.06
C GLU A 313 -47.19 11.39 59.23
N ARG A 314 -46.47 12.53 59.24
CA ARG A 314 -47.11 13.87 59.38
C ARG A 314 -47.45 14.61 58.07
N ARG A 315 -47.38 13.89 56.93
CA ARG A 315 -47.80 14.45 55.61
C ARG A 315 -48.98 13.69 54.97
N ARG A 316 -49.73 12.93 55.79
CA ARG A 316 -51.01 12.33 55.32
C ARG A 316 -52.06 12.48 56.44
N ALA A 317 -52.32 13.66 56.84
CA ALA A 317 -53.57 14.09 57.48
C ALA A 317 -53.93 15.49 56.98
#